data_7da5cd79bff8c00c13bf16a3d90babaa
#
_entry.id   7da5cd79bff8c00c13bf16a3d90babaa
#
_cell.length_a   1.000
_cell.length_b   1.000
_cell.length_c   1.000
_cell.angle_alpha   90.00
_cell.angle_beta   90.00
_cell.angle_gamma   90.00
#
_symmetry.space_group_name_H-M   'P 1'
#
loop_
_entity.id
_entity.type
_entity.pdbx_description
1 polymer ?
#
loop_
_entity_poly.entity_id
_entity_poly.type
_entity_poly.pdbx_seq_one_letter_code
_entity_poly.pdbx_strand_id
1 'polypeptide(L)'
;GVLEGLAARIAAKKINRQEIDELENVVAQMSLHVTRENLSSYCKVDDEFHDLILNICGNKWIVQIRDNLGSFIYRFRIKSLSVPGRLKHSLEEHRKIMESLKKHNSEEANRLSQIHMENTVINILKNVAKEKDRDKNE
;
A
#
# COMPACT_ATOMS: atom_id res chain seq x y z
N GLY A 1 9.28 0.80 4.52
CA GLY A 1 8.47 0.17 5.50
C GLY A 1 8.30 0.85 6.83
N VAL A 2 9.38 1.40 7.42
CA VAL A 2 9.31 1.97 8.78
C VAL A 2 8.35 3.16 8.87
N LEU A 3 8.37 4.06 7.89
CA LEU A 3 7.50 5.25 7.89
C LEU A 3 6.03 4.90 7.71
N GLU A 4 5.69 4.00 6.82
CA GLU A 4 4.32 3.53 6.61
C GLU A 4 3.81 2.78 7.85
N GLY A 5 4.64 1.96 8.46
CA GLY A 5 4.31 1.28 9.71
C GLY A 5 4.03 2.26 10.85
N LEU A 6 4.87 3.27 11.00
CA LEU A 6 4.68 4.33 12.01
C LEU A 6 3.42 5.14 11.74
N ALA A 7 3.16 5.51 10.49
CA ALA A 7 1.95 6.22 10.10
C ALA A 7 0.69 5.41 10.43
N ALA A 8 0.67 4.12 10.09
CA ALA A 8 -0.45 3.23 10.41
C ALA A 8 -0.65 3.05 11.92
N ARG A 9 0.43 2.94 12.68
CA ARG A 9 0.39 2.86 14.15
C ARG A 9 -0.28 4.09 14.76
N ILE A 10 0.10 5.28 14.31
CA ILE A 10 -0.47 6.54 14.79
C ILE A 10 -1.93 6.66 14.34
N ALA A 11 -2.22 6.37 13.08
CA ALA A 11 -3.57 6.42 12.52
C ALA A 11 -4.54 5.50 13.28
N ALA A 12 -4.13 4.29 13.61
CA ALA A 12 -4.96 3.33 14.35
C ALA A 12 -5.45 3.86 15.69
N LYS A 13 -4.68 4.73 16.35
CA LYS A 13 -5.05 5.33 17.65
C LYS A 13 -6.11 6.40 17.52
N LYS A 14 -6.21 7.09 16.40
CA LYS A 14 -7.06 8.28 16.25
C LYS A 14 -8.10 8.19 15.14
N ILE A 15 -8.12 7.12 14.37
CA ILE A 15 -9.09 6.94 13.28
C ILE A 15 -10.52 6.97 13.81
N ASN A 16 -11.38 7.76 13.16
CA ASN A 16 -12.79 7.89 13.48
C ASN A 16 -13.68 7.06 12.53
N ARG A 17 -14.99 7.04 12.82
CA ARG A 17 -15.96 6.27 12.02
C ARG A 17 -16.02 6.70 10.56
N GLN A 18 -16.00 7.99 10.30
CA GLN A 18 -16.07 8.53 8.93
C GLN A 18 -14.83 8.12 8.13
N GLU A 19 -13.65 8.19 8.73
CA GLU A 19 -12.39 7.78 8.12
C GLU A 19 -12.35 6.27 7.85
N ILE A 20 -12.92 5.46 8.74
CA ILE A 20 -13.09 4.02 8.51
C ILE A 20 -13.99 3.78 7.29
N ASP A 21 -15.11 4.48 7.18
CA ASP A 21 -16.02 4.35 6.04
C ASP A 21 -15.34 4.74 4.73
N GLU A 22 -14.50 5.77 4.73
CA GLU A 22 -13.70 6.17 3.57
C GLU A 22 -12.69 5.08 3.17
N LEU A 23 -11.98 4.49 4.13
CA LEU A 23 -11.05 3.38 3.87
C LEU A 23 -11.78 2.15 3.31
N GLU A 24 -12.92 1.80 3.87
CA GLU A 24 -13.74 0.68 3.36
C GLU A 24 -14.16 0.91 1.92
N ASN A 25 -14.55 2.14 1.58
CA ASN A 25 -14.91 2.51 0.22
C ASN A 25 -13.72 2.39 -0.75
N VAL A 26 -12.55 2.87 -0.35
CA VAL A 26 -11.31 2.74 -1.14
C VAL A 26 -10.96 1.27 -1.39
N VAL A 27 -11.02 0.42 -0.37
CA VAL A 27 -10.74 -1.01 -0.50
C VAL A 27 -11.79 -1.71 -1.39
N ALA A 28 -13.05 -1.30 -1.34
CA ALA A 28 -14.08 -1.79 -2.25
C ALA A 28 -13.76 -1.45 -3.72
N GLN A 29 -13.28 -0.24 -3.98
CA GLN A 29 -12.83 0.15 -5.32
C GLN A 29 -11.59 -0.63 -5.76
N MET A 30 -10.63 -0.88 -4.88
CA MET A 30 -9.48 -1.76 -5.15
C MET A 30 -9.96 -3.14 -5.61
N SER A 31 -10.90 -3.74 -4.90
CA SER A 31 -11.48 -5.04 -5.24
C SER A 31 -12.08 -5.07 -6.64
N LEU A 32 -12.81 -4.02 -7.00
CA LEU A 32 -13.39 -3.87 -8.34
C LEU A 32 -12.31 -3.85 -9.43
N HIS A 33 -11.23 -3.10 -9.22
CA HIS A 33 -10.15 -3.00 -10.20
C HIS A 33 -9.30 -4.27 -10.30
N VAL A 34 -9.18 -5.05 -9.24
CA VAL A 34 -8.58 -6.39 -9.28
C VAL A 34 -9.43 -7.32 -10.17
N THR A 35 -10.73 -7.32 -9.96
CA THR A 35 -11.67 -8.14 -10.78
C THR A 35 -11.61 -7.77 -12.26
N ARG A 36 -11.46 -6.48 -12.57
CA ARG A 36 -11.36 -5.97 -13.94
C ARG A 36 -9.93 -6.01 -14.52
N GLU A 37 -8.97 -6.46 -13.74
CA GLU A 37 -7.53 -6.46 -14.10
C GLU A 37 -7.03 -5.08 -14.59
N ASN A 38 -7.56 -4.01 -14.00
CA ASN A 38 -7.24 -2.63 -14.37
C ASN A 38 -6.11 -2.09 -13.49
N LEU A 39 -4.87 -2.30 -13.94
CA LEU A 39 -3.67 -1.85 -13.23
C LEU A 39 -3.65 -0.35 -12.99
N SER A 40 -3.92 0.46 -14.01
CA SER A 40 -3.86 1.93 -13.91
C SER A 40 -4.84 2.48 -12.87
N SER A 41 -6.08 2.01 -12.88
CA SER A 41 -7.10 2.41 -11.90
C SER A 41 -6.79 1.89 -10.50
N TYR A 42 -6.26 0.66 -10.40
CA TYR A 42 -5.82 0.13 -9.10
C TYR A 42 -4.71 1.00 -8.48
N CYS A 43 -3.70 1.38 -9.26
CA CYS A 43 -2.60 2.22 -8.76
C CYS A 43 -3.08 3.55 -8.19
N LYS A 44 -4.09 4.17 -8.79
CA LYS A 44 -4.69 5.42 -8.28
C LYS A 44 -5.36 5.22 -6.93
N VAL A 45 -6.13 4.15 -6.80
CA VAL A 45 -6.85 3.82 -5.56
C VAL A 45 -5.88 3.33 -4.47
N ASP A 46 -4.81 2.66 -4.87
CA ASP A 46 -3.69 2.30 -3.97
C ASP A 46 -3.05 3.54 -3.35
N ASP A 47 -2.77 4.55 -4.16
CA ASP A 47 -2.27 5.85 -3.65
C ASP A 47 -3.27 6.50 -2.68
N GLU A 48 -4.56 6.51 -3.01
CA GLU A 48 -5.61 7.05 -2.12
C GLU A 48 -5.64 6.34 -0.77
N PHE A 49 -5.48 5.02 -0.74
CA PHE A 49 -5.42 4.24 0.49
C PHE A 49 -4.29 4.71 1.41
N HIS A 50 -3.09 4.81 0.84
CA HIS A 50 -1.92 5.24 1.60
C HIS A 50 -2.01 6.70 2.03
N ASP A 51 -2.53 7.58 1.19
CA ASP A 51 -2.73 8.99 1.51
C ASP A 51 -3.75 9.20 2.64
N LEU A 52 -4.83 8.41 2.67
CA LEU A 52 -5.79 8.44 3.78
C LEU A 52 -5.11 8.11 5.11
N ILE A 53 -4.31 7.06 5.17
CA ILE A 53 -3.59 6.68 6.40
C ILE A 53 -2.65 7.80 6.83
N LEU A 54 -1.92 8.41 5.91
CA LEU A 54 -1.03 9.54 6.20
C LEU A 54 -1.79 10.76 6.72
N ASN A 55 -2.92 11.09 6.12
CA ASN A 55 -3.76 12.21 6.56
C ASN A 55 -4.35 11.97 7.95
N ILE A 56 -4.80 10.74 8.23
CA ILE A 56 -5.28 10.34 9.56
C ILE A 56 -4.15 10.41 10.58
N CYS A 57 -2.96 9.93 10.23
CA CYS A 57 -1.75 10.05 11.05
C CYS A 57 -1.48 11.49 11.44
N GLY A 58 -1.59 12.43 10.49
CA GLY A 58 -1.47 13.86 10.72
C GLY A 58 -0.07 14.32 11.15
N ASN A 59 0.96 13.48 11.07
CA ASN A 59 2.32 13.86 11.39
C ASN A 59 2.95 14.60 10.19
N LYS A 60 3.14 15.90 10.34
CA LYS A 60 3.64 16.77 9.27
C LYS A 60 5.01 16.36 8.72
N TRP A 61 5.87 15.79 9.53
CA TRP A 61 7.20 15.34 9.09
C TRP A 61 7.11 14.10 8.20
N ILE A 62 6.26 13.15 8.57
CA ILE A 62 6.02 11.95 7.75
C ILE A 62 5.38 12.33 6.42
N VAL A 63 4.38 13.21 6.45
CA VAL A 63 3.72 13.72 5.24
C VAL A 63 4.72 14.42 4.33
N GLN A 64 5.58 15.29 4.88
CA GLN A 64 6.59 16.00 4.09
C GLN A 64 7.61 15.06 3.44
N ILE A 65 8.08 14.05 4.14
CA ILE A 65 8.98 13.03 3.57
C ILE A 65 8.29 12.30 2.43
N ARG A 66 7.03 11.89 2.64
CA ARG A 66 6.22 11.25 1.60
C ARG A 66 6.06 12.14 0.37
N ASP A 67 5.76 13.41 0.55
CA ASP A 67 5.56 14.36 -0.56
C ASP A 67 6.86 14.56 -1.35
N ASN A 68 8.00 14.65 -0.69
CA ASN A 68 9.30 14.76 -1.33
C ASN A 68 9.67 13.53 -2.17
N LEU A 69 9.18 12.34 -1.77
CA LEU A 69 9.46 11.07 -2.43
C LEU A 69 8.30 10.57 -3.31
N GLY A 70 7.20 11.33 -3.41
CA GLY A 70 5.93 10.87 -3.97
C GLY A 70 6.04 10.27 -5.37
N SER A 71 6.70 10.94 -6.30
CA SER A 71 6.84 10.43 -7.67
C SER A 71 7.71 9.16 -7.74
N PHE A 72 8.72 9.06 -6.88
CA PHE A 72 9.57 7.88 -6.77
C PHE A 72 8.78 6.70 -6.20
N ILE A 73 8.04 6.92 -5.10
CA ILE A 73 7.19 5.91 -4.47
C ILE A 73 6.12 5.42 -5.45
N TYR A 74 5.47 6.33 -6.18
CA TYR A 74 4.44 5.98 -7.16
C TYR A 74 4.98 5.05 -8.25
N ARG A 75 6.12 5.39 -8.86
CA ARG A 75 6.77 4.56 -9.87
C ARG A 75 7.16 3.19 -9.34
N PHE A 76 7.62 3.15 -8.10
CA PHE A 76 8.00 1.92 -7.41
C PHE A 76 6.79 1.00 -7.20
N ARG A 77 5.66 1.57 -6.78
CA ARG A 77 4.39 0.83 -6.61
C ARG A 77 3.88 0.27 -7.94
N ILE A 78 3.85 1.08 -9.00
CA ILE A 78 3.45 0.62 -10.33
C ILE A 78 4.30 -0.57 -10.77
N LYS A 79 5.60 -0.50 -10.59
CA LYS A 79 6.52 -1.59 -10.95
C LYS A 79 6.21 -2.86 -10.18
N SER A 80 5.93 -2.78 -8.89
CA SER A 80 5.51 -3.92 -8.09
C SER A 80 4.17 -4.49 -8.54
N LEU A 81 3.18 -3.64 -8.71
CA LEU A 81 1.80 -4.03 -9.05
C LEU A 81 1.66 -4.60 -10.46
N SER A 82 2.59 -4.29 -11.38
CA SER A 82 2.61 -4.86 -12.73
C SER A 82 3.03 -6.33 -12.79
N VAL A 83 3.59 -6.86 -11.70
CA VAL A 83 3.98 -8.28 -11.65
C VAL A 83 2.72 -9.16 -11.56
N PRO A 84 2.62 -10.24 -12.39
CA PRO A 84 1.44 -11.11 -12.39
C PRO A 84 1.06 -11.62 -10.99
N GLY A 85 -0.21 -11.51 -10.64
CA GLY A 85 -0.76 -11.92 -9.34
C GLY A 85 -0.57 -10.92 -8.20
N ARG A 86 0.24 -9.87 -8.36
CA ARG A 86 0.52 -8.91 -7.29
C ARG A 86 -0.71 -8.08 -6.89
N LEU A 87 -1.57 -7.70 -7.83
CA LEU A 87 -2.81 -6.94 -7.53
C LEU A 87 -3.66 -7.66 -6.48
N LYS A 88 -3.88 -8.94 -6.65
CA LYS A 88 -4.68 -9.75 -5.73
C LYS A 88 -4.04 -9.84 -4.34
N HIS A 89 -2.73 -10.09 -4.28
CA HIS A 89 -2.00 -10.14 -3.01
C HIS A 89 -1.99 -8.78 -2.31
N SER A 90 -1.77 -7.70 -3.06
CA SER A 90 -1.83 -6.33 -2.55
C SER A 90 -3.18 -6.03 -1.93
N LEU A 91 -4.28 -6.38 -2.59
CA LEU A 91 -5.63 -6.21 -2.05
C LEU A 91 -5.81 -6.91 -0.70
N GLU A 92 -5.35 -8.16 -0.58
CA GLU A 92 -5.45 -8.92 0.68
C GLU A 92 -4.63 -8.26 1.80
N GLU A 93 -3.45 -7.75 1.48
CA GLU A 93 -2.62 -7.00 2.43
C GLU A 93 -3.33 -5.72 2.91
N HIS A 94 -3.91 -4.95 2.00
CA HIS A 94 -4.67 -3.73 2.34
C HIS A 94 -5.90 -4.01 3.18
N ARG A 95 -6.63 -5.09 2.90
CA ARG A 95 -7.76 -5.54 3.73
C ARG A 95 -7.34 -5.80 5.18
N LYS A 96 -6.22 -6.48 5.38
CA LYS A 96 -5.69 -6.77 6.71
C LYS A 96 -5.27 -5.50 7.46
N ILE A 97 -4.63 -4.56 6.76
CA ILE A 97 -4.28 -3.25 7.33
C ILE A 97 -5.55 -2.51 7.74
N MET A 98 -6.54 -2.42 6.87
CA MET A 98 -7.83 -1.78 7.16
C MET A 98 -8.51 -2.40 8.39
N GLU A 99 -8.56 -3.71 8.50
CA GLU A 99 -9.15 -4.37 9.66
C GLU A 99 -8.41 -4.05 10.96
N SER A 100 -7.09 -3.95 10.93
CA SER A 100 -6.31 -3.56 12.10
C SER A 100 -6.59 -2.11 12.52
N LEU A 101 -6.78 -1.20 11.56
CA LEU A 101 -7.17 0.19 11.81
C LEU A 101 -8.57 0.28 12.41
N LYS A 102 -9.54 -0.45 11.87
CA LYS A 102 -10.91 -0.53 12.40
C LYS A 102 -10.97 -1.00 13.85
N LYS A 103 -10.09 -1.91 14.21
CA LYS A 103 -9.97 -2.44 15.58
C LYS A 103 -9.11 -1.58 16.49
N HIS A 104 -8.60 -0.45 16.00
CA HIS A 104 -7.64 0.39 16.73
C HIS A 104 -6.41 -0.37 17.24
N ASN A 105 -6.01 -1.43 16.54
CA ASN A 105 -4.84 -2.23 16.88
C ASN A 105 -3.57 -1.65 16.26
N SER A 106 -2.95 -0.71 16.98
CA SER A 106 -1.79 0.05 16.51
C SER A 106 -0.57 -0.82 16.21
N GLU A 107 -0.30 -1.82 17.02
CA GLU A 107 0.86 -2.70 16.83
C GLU A 107 0.67 -3.58 15.60
N GLU A 108 -0.51 -4.12 15.40
CA GLU A 108 -0.82 -4.93 14.22
C GLU A 108 -0.85 -4.08 12.95
N ALA A 109 -1.39 -2.86 13.01
CA ALA A 109 -1.38 -1.93 11.88
C ALA A 109 0.06 -1.60 11.45
N ASN A 110 0.95 -1.35 12.42
CA ASN A 110 2.38 -1.15 12.17
C ASN A 110 3.00 -2.38 11.49
N ARG A 111 2.83 -3.55 12.08
CA ARG A 111 3.41 -4.81 11.58
C ARG A 111 2.96 -5.13 10.16
N LEU A 112 1.66 -5.07 9.90
CA LEU A 112 1.09 -5.37 8.58
C LEU A 112 1.53 -4.38 7.51
N SER A 113 1.63 -3.09 7.85
CA SER A 113 2.10 -2.07 6.91
C SER A 113 3.57 -2.26 6.57
N GLN A 114 4.42 -2.64 7.52
CA GLN A 114 5.81 -2.98 7.24
C GLN A 114 5.93 -4.19 6.33
N ILE A 115 5.20 -5.26 6.61
CA ILE A 115 5.18 -6.47 5.78
C ILE A 115 4.72 -6.16 4.35
N HIS A 116 3.69 -5.34 4.20
CA HIS A 116 3.21 -4.90 2.89
C HIS A 116 4.31 -4.22 2.07
N MET A 117 5.05 -3.32 2.68
CA MET A 117 6.17 -2.64 2.01
C MET A 117 7.33 -3.58 1.71
N GLU A 118 7.67 -4.50 2.62
CA GLU A 118 8.68 -5.53 2.39
C GLU A 118 8.29 -6.43 1.21
N ASN A 119 7.05 -6.87 1.14
CA ASN A 119 6.52 -7.67 0.03
C ASN A 119 6.60 -6.91 -1.30
N THR A 120 6.35 -5.62 -1.29
CA THR A 120 6.51 -4.75 -2.46
C THR A 120 7.94 -4.77 -2.97
N VAL A 121 8.92 -4.60 -2.09
CA VAL A 121 10.35 -4.64 -2.44
C VAL A 121 10.76 -6.02 -2.96
N ILE A 122 10.43 -7.08 -2.24
CA ILE A 122 10.75 -8.46 -2.62
C ILE A 122 10.18 -8.79 -4.01
N ASN A 123 8.96 -8.38 -4.27
CA ASN A 123 8.28 -8.60 -5.53
C ASN A 123 9.00 -7.93 -6.72
N ILE A 124 9.47 -6.70 -6.53
CA ILE A 124 10.24 -5.97 -7.53
C ILE A 124 11.59 -6.67 -7.79
N LEU A 125 12.30 -7.05 -6.74
CA LEU A 125 13.61 -7.71 -6.86
C LEU A 125 13.52 -9.06 -7.58
N LYS A 126 12.49 -9.85 -7.30
CA LYS A 126 12.24 -11.11 -8.02
C LYS A 126 11.97 -10.89 -9.50
N ASN A 127 11.22 -9.85 -9.85
CA ASN A 127 10.92 -9.53 -11.24
C ASN A 127 12.18 -9.08 -12.00
N VAL A 128 13.00 -8.23 -11.40
CA VAL A 128 14.29 -7.79 -11.99
C VAL A 128 15.23 -8.97 -12.22
N ALA A 129 15.30 -9.92 -11.30
CA ALA A 129 16.12 -11.13 -11.47
C ALA A 129 15.65 -11.98 -12.66
N LYS A 130 14.32 -12.14 -12.83
CA LYS A 130 13.75 -12.87 -13.97
C LYS A 130 14.03 -12.19 -15.32
N GLU A 131 13.96 -10.87 -15.39
CA GLU A 131 14.29 -10.10 -16.59
C GLU A 131 15.75 -10.31 -17.00
N LYS A 132 16.68 -10.22 -16.04
CA LYS A 132 18.12 -10.44 -16.30
C LYS A 132 18.44 -11.85 -16.78
N ASP A 133 17.72 -12.86 -16.30
CA ASP A 133 17.92 -14.25 -16.75
C ASP A 133 17.38 -14.49 -18.16
N ARG A 134 16.32 -13.81 -18.57
CA ARG A 134 15.82 -13.83 -19.95
C ARG A 134 16.81 -13.20 -20.92
N ASP A 135 17.34 -12.03 -20.59
CA ASP A 135 18.31 -11.32 -21.44
C ASP A 135 19.61 -12.10 -21.64
N LYS A 136 20.01 -12.96 -20.70
CA LYS A 136 21.20 -13.83 -20.84
C LYS A 136 20.95 -15.05 -21.71
N ASN A 137 19.70 -15.45 -21.91
CA ASN A 137 19.32 -16.62 -22.70
C ASN A 137 18.89 -16.27 -24.14
N GLU A 138 18.89 -15.00 -24.49
CA GLU A 138 18.73 -14.49 -25.86
C GLU A 138 20.09 -14.13 -26.47
#